data_0f524fa1a70514b2573f939fcbf0c94b
#
_entry.id   0f524fa1a70514b2573f939fcbf0c94b
#
_cell.length_a   1.000
_cell.length_b   1.000
_cell.length_c   1.000
_cell.angle_alpha   90.00
_cell.angle_beta   90.00
_cell.angle_gamma   90.00
#
_symmetry.space_group_name_H-M   'P 1'
#
loop_
_entity.id
_entity.type
_entity.pdbx_description
1 polymer ?
#
loop_
_entity_poly.entity_id
_entity_poly.type
_entity_poly.pdbx_seq_one_letter_code
_entity_poly.pdbx_strand_id
1 'polypeptide(L)'
;MKLPPHLGSIQDLKGRENKAFNAEAMWHDQLSDVYEYFLPQRNLFEIEDKGQKKMDRIFDSTSLTAIQQGASKLQENIAPIWARWATFNPSSEILNMLETGDYNVTEKQIRENLEKQAEIVFDYINRSNFGTQFYEAALDLLVGTATLKIDETDDDSMPIVFNCIPQRGIAFEEGPYGTIETHWRRFKVKARLLERMWKGFQPSSNVQSIIDHKPDTEVEVSEGVIYDPKDKKYYGCLWVKQEERFSWVEDFGNSSPWVTGRYTKVSGEVRGRGPAMQTLPDVRSLNKAKEFVLQKAAIDLAGMYTATDDGVTNPYNMVIAPGIVIPVGSNNTNNPSIQRLDTASSLSLAQFEIVELQNSIKIAMFNDLRDPAGPVRTATEIAIESRELAKRIGSAFGRLQTEVLIPVLKRVVSILIRRGLITPIELDGRDVEVKFTSPLARAQDSEDILSVQQAVEFVLSTAG
;
A
#
# COMPACT_ATOMS: atom_id res chain seq x y z
N MET A 1 -17.41 21.77 18.00
CA MET A 1 -18.62 21.16 17.46
C MET A 1 -19.01 19.97 18.33
N LYS A 2 -20.26 19.49 18.38
CA LYS A 2 -20.65 18.28 19.10
C LYS A 2 -21.02 17.20 18.10
N LEU A 3 -20.66 15.97 18.38
CA LEU A 3 -21.05 14.81 17.58
C LEU A 3 -22.58 14.66 17.65
N PRO A 4 -23.27 14.27 16.54
CA PRO A 4 -24.71 13.99 16.57
C PRO A 4 -25.04 12.91 17.61
N PRO A 5 -26.06 13.13 18.47
CA PRO A 5 -26.34 12.18 19.57
C PRO A 5 -26.68 10.75 19.14
N HIS A 6 -27.20 10.57 17.94
CA HIS A 6 -27.54 9.25 17.42
C HIS A 6 -26.34 8.41 16.99
N LEU A 7 -25.15 9.00 16.84
CA LEU A 7 -23.91 8.26 16.59
C LEU A 7 -23.34 7.58 17.84
N GLY A 8 -23.88 7.94 19.01
CA GLY A 8 -23.53 7.34 20.30
C GLY A 8 -22.70 8.23 21.21
N SER A 9 -22.57 7.80 22.46
CA SER A 9 -21.70 8.42 23.45
C SER A 9 -20.24 8.04 23.23
N ILE A 10 -19.32 8.71 23.92
CA ILE A 10 -17.90 8.34 23.88
C ILE A 10 -17.66 6.91 24.33
N GLN A 11 -18.45 6.39 25.28
CA GLN A 11 -18.33 5.01 25.76
C GLN A 11 -18.77 4.02 24.69
N ASP A 12 -19.83 4.32 23.94
CA ASP A 12 -20.28 3.52 22.80
C ASP A 12 -19.22 3.47 21.70
N LEU A 13 -18.60 4.62 21.38
CA LEU A 13 -17.57 4.70 20.37
C LEU A 13 -16.27 4.02 20.78
N LYS A 14 -15.85 4.13 22.03
CA LYS A 14 -14.74 3.34 22.58
C LYS A 14 -15.03 1.84 22.52
N GLY A 15 -16.29 1.44 22.75
CA GLY A 15 -16.74 0.06 22.63
C GLY A 15 -16.63 -0.44 21.19
N ARG A 16 -17.06 0.37 20.20
CA ARG A 16 -16.95 0.08 18.76
C ARG A 16 -15.48 -0.01 18.34
N GLU A 17 -14.68 0.98 18.70
CA GLU A 17 -13.24 0.98 18.46
C GLU A 17 -12.58 -0.30 18.96
N ASN A 18 -12.80 -0.68 20.21
CA ASN A 18 -12.23 -1.90 20.80
C ASN A 18 -12.65 -3.16 20.05
N LYS A 19 -13.92 -3.26 19.63
CA LYS A 19 -14.40 -4.40 18.83
C LYS A 19 -13.71 -4.46 17.46
N ALA A 20 -13.53 -3.31 16.78
CA ALA A 20 -12.82 -3.24 15.52
C ALA A 20 -11.35 -3.67 15.67
N PHE A 21 -10.64 -3.17 16.68
CA PHE A 21 -9.26 -3.59 16.94
C PHE A 21 -9.12 -5.05 17.33
N ASN A 22 -10.07 -5.61 18.07
CA ASN A 22 -10.07 -7.05 18.41
C ASN A 22 -10.29 -7.91 17.17
N ALA A 23 -11.13 -7.49 16.23
CA ALA A 23 -11.32 -8.18 14.95
C ALA A 23 -10.04 -8.13 14.08
N GLU A 24 -9.25 -7.07 14.19
CA GLU A 24 -7.98 -6.90 13.48
C GLU A 24 -6.81 -7.69 14.09
N ALA A 25 -6.95 -8.20 15.33
CA ALA A 25 -5.84 -8.87 16.02
C ALA A 25 -5.29 -10.08 15.24
N MET A 26 -6.16 -10.86 14.57
CA MET A 26 -5.74 -12.00 13.74
C MET A 26 -4.92 -11.58 12.51
N TRP A 27 -5.11 -10.36 12.01
CA TRP A 27 -4.35 -9.84 10.90
C TRP A 27 -2.93 -9.42 11.27
N HIS A 28 -2.68 -9.12 12.56
CA HIS A 28 -1.38 -8.64 13.02
C HIS A 28 -0.27 -9.64 12.73
N ASP A 29 -0.47 -10.91 13.01
CA ASP A 29 0.55 -11.95 12.78
C ASP A 29 0.82 -12.13 11.28
N GLN A 30 -0.24 -12.19 10.47
CA GLN A 30 -0.10 -12.31 9.01
C GLN A 30 0.59 -11.09 8.40
N LEU A 31 0.22 -9.89 8.85
CA LEU A 31 0.83 -8.67 8.37
C LEU A 31 2.29 -8.57 8.81
N SER A 32 2.59 -8.90 10.08
CA SER A 32 3.95 -8.92 10.58
C SER A 32 4.85 -9.79 9.72
N ASP A 33 4.42 -11.00 9.41
CA ASP A 33 5.13 -11.94 8.55
C ASP A 33 5.38 -11.37 7.14
N VAL A 34 4.37 -10.77 6.51
CA VAL A 34 4.52 -10.21 5.17
C VAL A 34 5.45 -9.00 5.19
N TYR A 35 5.27 -8.10 6.16
CA TYR A 35 6.14 -6.93 6.29
C TYR A 35 7.58 -7.31 6.61
N GLU A 36 7.83 -8.36 7.40
CA GLU A 36 9.18 -8.84 7.70
C GLU A 36 9.96 -9.16 6.40
N TYR A 37 9.34 -9.86 5.45
CA TYR A 37 10.02 -10.33 4.25
C TYR A 37 9.94 -9.38 3.05
N PHE A 38 8.93 -8.51 2.97
CA PHE A 38 8.75 -7.61 1.83
C PHE A 38 9.07 -6.15 2.14
N LEU A 39 8.72 -5.68 3.34
CA LEU A 39 8.84 -4.27 3.75
C LEU A 39 9.37 -4.15 5.20
N PRO A 40 10.52 -4.76 5.53
CA PRO A 40 11.00 -4.82 6.91
C PRO A 40 11.17 -3.44 7.55
N GLN A 41 11.53 -2.43 6.76
CA GLN A 41 11.67 -1.06 7.26
C GLN A 41 10.34 -0.45 7.71
N ARG A 42 9.22 -0.91 7.13
CA ARG A 42 7.85 -0.47 7.46
C ARG A 42 7.16 -1.40 8.46
N ASN A 43 7.83 -2.48 8.89
CA ASN A 43 7.27 -3.39 9.88
C ASN A 43 7.25 -2.73 11.27
N LEU A 44 6.07 -2.35 11.72
CA LEU A 44 5.79 -1.79 13.03
C LEU A 44 5.01 -2.77 13.93
N PHE A 45 4.76 -4.01 13.45
CA PHE A 45 3.94 -4.98 14.17
C PHE A 45 4.68 -5.62 15.34
N GLU A 46 5.96 -5.95 15.17
CA GLU A 46 6.79 -6.54 16.23
C GLU A 46 7.50 -5.48 17.09
N ILE A 47 8.07 -4.45 16.44
CA ILE A 47 8.95 -3.48 17.09
C ILE A 47 8.50 -2.07 16.73
N GLU A 48 8.11 -1.30 17.74
CA GLU A 48 7.69 0.10 17.57
C GLU A 48 8.86 1.08 17.44
N ASP A 49 10.08 0.67 17.87
CA ASP A 49 11.22 1.57 17.94
C ASP A 49 11.73 1.94 16.55
N LYS A 50 11.88 3.23 16.34
CA LYS A 50 12.38 3.80 15.09
C LYS A 50 13.88 3.57 14.96
N GLY A 51 14.32 3.13 13.77
CA GLY A 51 15.74 2.96 13.46
C GLY A 51 16.37 1.66 13.93
N GLN A 52 15.60 0.68 14.43
CA GLN A 52 16.14 -0.64 14.74
C GLN A 52 16.49 -1.44 13.49
N LYS A 53 17.44 -2.39 13.66
CA LYS A 53 17.77 -3.37 12.62
C LYS A 53 16.58 -4.32 12.42
N LYS A 54 16.07 -4.38 11.19
CA LYS A 54 14.89 -5.19 10.84
C LYS A 54 15.15 -6.18 9.71
N MET A 55 16.42 -6.38 9.30
CA MET A 55 16.79 -7.18 8.13
C MET A 55 17.73 -8.35 8.47
N ASP A 56 17.94 -8.63 9.74
CA ASP A 56 18.94 -9.65 10.16
C ASP A 56 18.56 -11.08 9.73
N ARG A 57 17.29 -11.34 9.42
CA ARG A 57 16.79 -12.65 8.97
C ARG A 57 16.62 -12.77 7.45
N ILE A 58 17.02 -11.74 6.69
CA ILE A 58 16.82 -11.71 5.24
C ILE A 58 18.13 -12.06 4.55
N PHE A 59 18.13 -13.19 3.86
CA PHE A 59 19.27 -13.69 3.09
C PHE A 59 19.13 -13.45 1.58
N ASP A 60 17.94 -13.11 1.11
CA ASP A 60 17.66 -12.77 -0.29
C ASP A 60 16.84 -11.48 -0.40
N SER A 61 17.27 -10.52 -1.23
CA SER A 61 16.65 -9.21 -1.38
C SER A 61 15.64 -9.13 -2.53
N THR A 62 15.33 -10.24 -3.18
CA THR A 62 14.44 -10.25 -4.37
C THR A 62 13.05 -9.71 -4.03
N SER A 63 12.46 -10.12 -2.91
CA SER A 63 11.15 -9.64 -2.46
C SER A 63 11.13 -8.13 -2.21
N LEU A 64 12.19 -7.59 -1.59
CA LEU A 64 12.33 -6.16 -1.29
C LEU A 64 12.36 -5.31 -2.56
N THR A 65 13.15 -5.75 -3.54
CA THR A 65 13.26 -5.02 -4.82
C THR A 65 12.02 -5.20 -5.68
N ALA A 66 11.44 -6.39 -5.68
CA ALA A 66 10.25 -6.70 -6.46
C ALA A 66 9.03 -5.88 -6.03
N ILE A 67 8.77 -5.74 -4.72
CA ILE A 67 7.64 -4.95 -4.24
C ILE A 67 7.80 -3.46 -4.53
N GLN A 68 9.03 -2.92 -4.44
CA GLN A 68 9.30 -1.52 -4.77
C GLN A 68 9.06 -1.23 -6.25
N GLN A 69 9.53 -2.11 -7.13
CA GLN A 69 9.31 -1.98 -8.57
C GLN A 69 7.83 -2.18 -8.93
N GLY A 70 7.15 -3.13 -8.27
CA GLY A 70 5.71 -3.33 -8.42
C GLY A 70 4.90 -2.10 -8.02
N ALA A 71 5.25 -1.45 -6.91
CA ALA A 71 4.61 -0.22 -6.46
C ALA A 71 4.82 0.96 -7.43
N SER A 72 6.04 1.09 -7.98
CA SER A 72 6.33 2.10 -9.03
C SER A 72 5.48 1.86 -10.27
N LYS A 73 5.40 0.63 -10.75
CA LYS A 73 4.56 0.27 -11.90
C LYS A 73 3.07 0.50 -11.65
N LEU A 74 2.61 0.18 -10.43
CA LEU A 74 1.23 0.43 -10.04
C LEU A 74 0.92 1.93 -10.09
N GLN A 75 1.81 2.77 -9.54
CA GLN A 75 1.67 4.21 -9.58
C GLN A 75 1.68 4.76 -11.00
N GLU A 76 2.65 4.38 -11.83
CA GLU A 76 2.77 4.84 -13.21
C GLU A 76 1.53 4.52 -14.07
N ASN A 77 0.88 3.39 -13.80
CA ASN A 77 -0.25 2.92 -14.59
C ASN A 77 -1.61 3.38 -14.06
N ILE A 78 -1.75 3.68 -12.75
CA ILE A 78 -3.02 4.05 -12.12
C ILE A 78 -3.11 5.56 -11.92
N ALA A 79 -2.08 6.17 -11.30
CA ALA A 79 -2.04 7.59 -10.97
C ALA A 79 -0.64 8.15 -11.24
N PRO A 80 -0.26 8.30 -12.53
CA PRO A 80 1.06 8.80 -12.90
C PRO A 80 1.32 10.19 -12.33
N ILE A 81 2.56 10.42 -11.88
CA ILE A 81 3.02 11.70 -11.36
C ILE A 81 3.06 12.70 -12.53
N TRP A 82 2.63 13.95 -12.28
CA TRP A 82 2.63 15.04 -13.26
C TRP A 82 1.72 14.86 -14.47
N ALA A 83 0.86 13.85 -14.46
CA ALA A 83 -0.13 13.63 -15.51
C ALA A 83 -1.55 13.65 -14.96
N ARG A 84 -2.48 14.07 -15.77
CA ARG A 84 -3.90 14.00 -15.50
C ARG A 84 -4.38 12.57 -15.77
N TRP A 85 -4.85 11.88 -14.73
CA TRP A 85 -5.31 10.50 -14.82
C TRP A 85 -6.84 10.34 -14.77
N ALA A 86 -7.57 11.47 -14.65
CA ALA A 86 -9.02 11.51 -14.78
C ALA A 86 -9.49 12.84 -15.39
N THR A 87 -10.68 12.82 -15.98
CA THR A 87 -11.39 13.98 -16.52
C THR A 87 -12.82 14.00 -15.96
N PHE A 88 -13.44 15.18 -15.96
CA PHE A 88 -14.81 15.35 -15.53
C PHE A 88 -15.70 15.54 -16.76
N ASN A 89 -16.71 14.69 -16.89
CA ASN A 89 -17.69 14.76 -17.96
C ASN A 89 -19.09 15.03 -17.39
N PRO A 90 -19.96 15.73 -18.12
CA PRO A 90 -21.37 15.83 -17.74
C PRO A 90 -21.99 14.43 -17.80
N SER A 91 -22.83 14.09 -16.82
CA SER A 91 -23.57 12.84 -16.81
C SER A 91 -24.62 12.79 -17.94
N SER A 92 -25.07 11.59 -18.26
CA SER A 92 -26.18 11.40 -19.20
C SER A 92 -27.45 12.07 -18.74
N GLU A 93 -27.66 12.23 -17.42
CA GLU A 93 -28.84 12.89 -16.85
C GLU A 93 -28.81 14.41 -17.17
N ILE A 94 -27.67 15.06 -16.97
CA ILE A 94 -27.49 16.47 -17.36
C ILE A 94 -27.61 16.67 -18.87
N LEU A 95 -27.07 15.76 -19.67
CA LEU A 95 -27.17 15.83 -21.13
C LEU A 95 -28.63 15.76 -21.59
N ASN A 96 -29.43 14.86 -21.02
CA ASN A 96 -30.84 14.74 -21.28
C ASN A 96 -31.63 16.01 -20.86
N MET A 97 -31.30 16.60 -19.70
CA MET A 97 -31.91 17.86 -19.23
C MET A 97 -31.58 19.03 -20.14
N LEU A 98 -30.40 19.08 -20.75
CA LEU A 98 -30.02 20.06 -21.74
C LEU A 98 -30.81 19.94 -23.04
N GLU A 99 -31.05 18.68 -23.49
CA GLU A 99 -31.87 18.41 -24.68
C GLU A 99 -33.34 18.81 -24.50
N THR A 100 -33.88 18.71 -23.28
CA THR A 100 -35.25 19.13 -22.94
C THR A 100 -35.40 20.64 -22.83
N GLY A 101 -34.31 21.42 -22.88
CA GLY A 101 -34.35 22.89 -22.93
C GLY A 101 -34.51 23.59 -21.58
N ASP A 102 -34.31 22.87 -20.47
CA ASP A 102 -34.46 23.41 -19.11
C ASP A 102 -33.31 24.35 -18.68
N TYR A 103 -32.22 24.40 -19.44
CA TYR A 103 -31.06 25.24 -19.12
C TYR A 103 -30.64 26.14 -20.29
N ASN A 104 -30.31 27.41 -19.96
CA ASN A 104 -29.76 28.39 -20.93
C ASN A 104 -28.25 28.20 -21.21
N VAL A 105 -27.70 26.99 -21.00
CA VAL A 105 -26.29 26.70 -21.13
C VAL A 105 -26.09 25.59 -22.17
N THR A 106 -25.13 25.75 -23.06
CA THR A 106 -24.80 24.74 -24.07
C THR A 106 -23.94 23.64 -23.51
N GLU A 107 -24.10 22.39 -23.98
CA GLU A 107 -23.25 21.24 -23.62
C GLU A 107 -21.76 21.59 -23.72
N LYS A 108 -21.37 22.32 -24.78
CA LYS A 108 -19.99 22.76 -24.97
C LYS A 108 -19.47 23.60 -23.80
N GLN A 109 -20.29 24.54 -23.29
CA GLN A 109 -19.89 25.40 -22.17
C GLN A 109 -19.74 24.60 -20.86
N ILE A 110 -20.58 23.59 -20.63
CA ILE A 110 -20.48 22.71 -19.47
C ILE A 110 -19.20 21.88 -19.56
N ARG A 111 -18.91 21.25 -20.72
CA ARG A 111 -17.67 20.51 -20.93
C ARG A 111 -16.42 21.36 -20.75
N GLU A 112 -16.40 22.57 -21.30
CA GLU A 112 -15.26 23.49 -21.13
C GLU A 112 -15.07 23.92 -19.66
N ASN A 113 -16.17 24.13 -18.92
CA ASN A 113 -16.10 24.45 -17.50
C ASN A 113 -15.58 23.27 -16.67
N LEU A 114 -16.11 22.06 -16.88
CA LEU A 114 -15.66 20.86 -16.20
C LEU A 114 -14.19 20.54 -16.50
N GLU A 115 -13.75 20.75 -17.74
CA GLU A 115 -12.35 20.59 -18.14
C GLU A 115 -11.42 21.55 -17.38
N LYS A 116 -11.79 22.84 -17.28
CA LYS A 116 -11.03 23.82 -16.50
C LYS A 116 -10.99 23.48 -15.02
N GLN A 117 -12.10 22.99 -14.46
CA GLN A 117 -12.12 22.58 -13.06
C GLN A 117 -11.25 21.35 -12.83
N ALA A 118 -11.29 20.35 -13.73
CA ALA A 118 -10.39 19.20 -13.66
C ALA A 118 -8.92 19.64 -13.73
N GLU A 119 -8.60 20.61 -14.59
CA GLU A 119 -7.25 21.16 -14.70
C GLU A 119 -6.76 21.78 -13.38
N ILE A 120 -7.59 22.58 -12.73
CA ILE A 120 -7.31 23.18 -11.42
C ILE A 120 -7.12 22.08 -10.35
N VAL A 121 -8.01 21.10 -10.28
CA VAL A 121 -7.94 20.00 -9.31
C VAL A 121 -6.62 19.24 -9.46
N PHE A 122 -6.24 18.89 -10.70
CA PHE A 122 -5.00 18.17 -10.95
C PHE A 122 -3.74 19.01 -10.74
N ASP A 123 -3.81 20.34 -10.96
CA ASP A 123 -2.71 21.25 -10.63
C ASP A 123 -2.42 21.22 -9.11
N TYR A 124 -3.46 21.29 -8.27
CA TYR A 124 -3.29 21.16 -6.82
C TYR A 124 -2.83 19.78 -6.38
N ILE A 125 -3.31 18.69 -6.98
CA ILE A 125 -2.84 17.33 -6.70
C ILE A 125 -1.36 17.21 -7.05
N ASN A 126 -0.94 17.69 -8.23
CA ASN A 126 0.43 17.57 -8.71
C ASN A 126 1.43 18.45 -7.92
N ARG A 127 0.99 19.59 -7.42
CA ARG A 127 1.81 20.44 -6.54
C ARG A 127 1.93 19.88 -5.13
N SER A 128 0.97 19.04 -4.70
CA SER A 128 0.98 18.44 -3.37
C SER A 128 2.01 17.29 -3.27
N ASN A 129 2.09 16.68 -2.10
CA ASN A 129 2.88 15.48 -1.86
C ASN A 129 2.18 14.18 -2.28
N PHE A 130 1.12 14.26 -3.10
CA PHE A 130 0.33 13.09 -3.53
C PHE A 130 1.20 11.99 -4.12
N GLY A 131 2.08 12.32 -5.07
CA GLY A 131 2.91 11.33 -5.75
C GLY A 131 3.76 10.49 -4.80
N THR A 132 4.39 11.11 -3.81
CA THR A 132 5.20 10.41 -2.81
C THR A 132 4.33 9.56 -1.88
N GLN A 133 3.22 10.10 -1.40
CA GLN A 133 2.34 9.41 -0.45
C GLN A 133 1.54 8.30 -1.13
N PHE A 134 1.19 8.46 -2.39
CA PHE A 134 0.56 7.41 -3.18
C PHE A 134 1.51 6.24 -3.46
N TYR A 135 2.79 6.51 -3.72
CA TYR A 135 3.80 5.45 -3.84
C TYR A 135 3.93 4.64 -2.54
N GLU A 136 3.97 5.33 -1.40
CA GLU A 136 4.00 4.66 -0.09
C GLU A 136 2.73 3.81 0.15
N ALA A 137 1.56 4.33 -0.25
CA ALA A 137 0.31 3.59 -0.19
C ALA A 137 0.32 2.40 -1.16
N ALA A 138 0.93 2.53 -2.35
CA ALA A 138 1.05 1.44 -3.30
C ALA A 138 1.89 0.27 -2.76
N LEU A 139 2.92 0.54 -1.96
CA LEU A 139 3.67 -0.52 -1.25
C LEU A 139 2.77 -1.30 -0.29
N ASP A 140 1.97 -0.61 0.53
CA ASP A 140 1.04 -1.25 1.47
C ASP A 140 -0.11 -1.94 0.73
N LEU A 141 -0.54 -1.40 -0.42
CA LEU A 141 -1.58 -1.99 -1.25
C LEU A 141 -1.15 -3.33 -1.85
N LEU A 142 0.11 -3.47 -2.25
CA LEU A 142 0.66 -4.77 -2.71
C LEU A 142 0.71 -5.80 -1.58
N VAL A 143 0.76 -5.38 -0.32
CA VAL A 143 0.52 -6.27 0.83
C VAL A 143 -0.96 -6.64 0.92
N GLY A 144 -1.87 -5.67 0.72
CA GLY A 144 -3.32 -5.95 0.66
C GLY A 144 -4.21 -4.75 0.91
N THR A 145 -3.88 -3.89 1.84
CA THR A 145 -4.69 -2.72 2.22
C THR A 145 -3.79 -1.50 2.40
N ALA A 146 -4.19 -0.38 1.85
CA ALA A 146 -3.52 0.90 2.05
C ALA A 146 -4.50 1.97 2.50
N THR A 147 -4.05 2.89 3.34
CA THR A 147 -4.87 3.99 3.83
C THR A 147 -4.15 5.32 3.67
N LEU A 148 -4.81 6.25 3.00
CA LEU A 148 -4.39 7.64 2.86
C LEU A 148 -5.29 8.54 3.70
N LYS A 149 -4.71 9.46 4.43
CA LYS A 149 -5.40 10.57 5.08
C LYS A 149 -5.15 11.85 4.28
N ILE A 150 -6.20 12.61 4.01
CA ILE A 150 -6.17 13.82 3.21
C ILE A 150 -6.60 14.98 4.11
N ASP A 151 -5.62 15.74 4.54
CA ASP A 151 -5.81 16.86 5.46
C ASP A 151 -5.77 18.19 4.71
N GLU A 152 -6.52 19.16 5.23
CA GLU A 152 -6.49 20.55 4.79
C GLU A 152 -5.45 21.32 5.60
N THR A 153 -4.59 22.09 4.93
CA THR A 153 -3.56 22.92 5.56
C THR A 153 -3.99 24.39 5.58
N ASP A 154 -3.31 25.21 6.38
CA ASP A 154 -3.52 26.67 6.39
C ASP A 154 -2.76 27.40 5.29
N ASP A 155 -1.91 26.69 4.56
CA ASP A 155 -1.12 27.26 3.47
C ASP A 155 -1.99 27.37 2.20
N ASP A 156 -2.26 28.59 1.75
CA ASP A 156 -3.03 28.83 0.54
C ASP A 156 -2.31 28.36 -0.73
N SER A 157 -0.98 28.25 -0.69
CA SER A 157 -0.20 27.73 -1.81
C SER A 157 -0.29 26.21 -1.93
N MET A 158 -0.44 25.51 -0.80
CA MET A 158 -0.57 24.04 -0.71
C MET A 158 -1.69 23.66 0.27
N PRO A 159 -2.96 23.85 -0.13
CA PRO A 159 -4.09 23.62 0.77
C PRO A 159 -4.35 22.16 1.13
N ILE A 160 -3.70 21.23 0.46
CA ILE A 160 -3.96 19.79 0.57
C ILE A 160 -2.66 19.05 0.87
N VAL A 161 -2.70 18.20 1.90
CA VAL A 161 -1.60 17.31 2.25
C VAL A 161 -2.10 15.88 2.37
N PHE A 162 -1.37 14.95 1.79
CA PHE A 162 -1.63 13.52 1.86
C PHE A 162 -0.67 12.87 2.87
N ASN A 163 -1.18 11.90 3.61
CA ASN A 163 -0.39 11.10 4.54
C ASN A 163 -0.74 9.63 4.38
N CYS A 164 0.23 8.80 4.03
CA CYS A 164 0.07 7.36 4.08
C CYS A 164 0.11 6.88 5.53
N ILE A 165 -0.95 6.20 5.97
CA ILE A 165 -1.09 5.77 7.35
C ILE A 165 -0.57 4.34 7.50
N PRO A 166 0.34 4.09 8.47
CA PRO A 166 0.81 2.74 8.75
C PRO A 166 -0.35 1.79 9.09
N GLN A 167 -0.30 0.57 8.57
CA GLN A 167 -1.38 -0.42 8.74
C GLN A 167 -1.50 -0.94 10.18
N ARG A 168 -0.47 -0.80 10.99
CA ARG A 168 -0.56 -1.00 12.43
C ARG A 168 -1.28 0.17 13.10
N GLY A 169 -2.09 -0.12 14.06
CA GLY A 169 -2.83 0.91 14.83
C GLY A 169 -3.99 1.53 14.07
N ILE A 170 -4.44 0.91 12.97
CA ILE A 170 -5.67 1.25 12.26
C ILE A 170 -6.62 0.04 12.22
N ALA A 171 -7.90 0.30 12.42
CA ALA A 171 -8.97 -0.69 12.32
C ALA A 171 -10.15 -0.11 11.52
N PHE A 172 -10.92 -0.97 10.90
CA PHE A 172 -11.98 -0.60 9.98
C PHE A 172 -13.31 -1.21 10.40
N GLU A 173 -14.39 -0.50 10.08
CA GLU A 173 -15.73 -1.08 10.11
C GLU A 173 -16.34 -0.99 8.71
N GLU A 174 -16.90 -2.09 8.26
CA GLU A 174 -17.54 -2.20 6.96
C GLU A 174 -19.02 -1.88 7.06
N GLY A 175 -19.54 -1.14 6.09
CA GLY A 175 -20.98 -0.88 5.95
C GLY A 175 -21.71 -2.04 5.27
N PRO A 176 -23.05 -1.92 5.13
CA PRO A 176 -23.90 -2.99 4.61
C PRO A 176 -23.56 -3.40 3.16
N TYR A 177 -22.92 -2.55 2.40
CA TYR A 177 -22.56 -2.82 1.00
C TYR A 177 -21.07 -3.23 0.82
N GLY A 178 -20.39 -3.55 1.91
CA GLY A 178 -19.00 -3.97 1.86
C GLY A 178 -17.99 -2.84 1.61
N THR A 179 -18.41 -1.59 1.74
CA THR A 179 -17.55 -0.40 1.72
C THR A 179 -17.04 -0.09 3.13
N ILE A 180 -15.82 0.43 3.25
CA ILE A 180 -15.30 0.86 4.55
C ILE A 180 -15.93 2.22 4.88
N GLU A 181 -16.76 2.24 5.94
CA GLU A 181 -17.50 3.43 6.37
C GLU A 181 -16.88 4.10 7.60
N THR A 182 -16.21 3.32 8.45
CA THR A 182 -15.61 3.84 9.67
C THR A 182 -14.15 3.46 9.77
N HIS A 183 -13.33 4.41 10.18
CA HIS A 183 -11.90 4.26 10.40
C HIS A 183 -11.58 4.60 11.83
N TRP A 184 -10.81 3.75 12.51
CA TRP A 184 -10.28 3.95 13.84
C TRP A 184 -8.77 3.91 13.81
N ARG A 185 -8.11 4.86 14.48
CA ARG A 185 -6.65 4.90 14.59
C ARG A 185 -6.21 5.16 16.02
N ARG A 186 -5.26 4.34 16.49
CA ARG A 186 -4.55 4.51 17.77
C ARG A 186 -3.10 4.83 17.51
N PHE A 187 -2.61 5.90 18.10
CA PHE A 187 -1.21 6.28 17.93
C PHE A 187 -0.77 7.23 19.03
N LYS A 188 0.55 7.42 19.15
CA LYS A 188 1.17 8.31 20.11
C LYS A 188 1.59 9.60 19.43
N VAL A 189 1.31 10.72 20.05
CA VAL A 189 1.63 12.07 19.58
C VAL A 189 2.28 12.86 20.70
N LYS A 190 3.32 13.64 20.38
CA LYS A 190 3.90 14.59 21.34
C LYS A 190 2.87 15.65 21.71
N ALA A 191 2.73 15.95 23.01
CA ALA A 191 1.71 16.84 23.54
C ALA A 191 1.68 18.21 22.83
N ARG A 192 2.83 18.79 22.51
CA ARG A 192 2.96 20.08 21.78
C ARG A 192 2.36 20.08 20.38
N LEU A 193 2.09 18.91 19.78
CA LEU A 193 1.57 18.80 18.43
C LEU A 193 0.04 18.65 18.38
N LEU A 194 -0.60 18.37 19.52
CA LEU A 194 -2.04 18.10 19.58
C LEU A 194 -2.88 19.26 19.02
N GLU A 195 -2.65 20.48 19.50
CA GLU A 195 -3.39 21.67 19.08
C GLU A 195 -3.08 22.05 17.61
N ARG A 196 -1.86 21.74 17.14
CA ARG A 196 -1.45 22.04 15.77
C ARG A 196 -2.04 21.04 14.77
N MET A 197 -2.18 19.77 15.17
CA MET A 197 -2.73 18.71 14.29
C MET A 197 -4.24 18.78 14.17
N TRP A 198 -4.94 19.18 15.23
CA TRP A 198 -6.39 19.27 15.24
C TRP A 198 -6.82 20.68 15.63
N LYS A 199 -7.26 21.44 14.64
CA LYS A 199 -7.79 22.81 14.89
C LYS A 199 -9.01 22.73 15.80
N GLY A 200 -9.00 23.51 16.90
CA GLY A 200 -10.07 23.48 17.87
C GLY A 200 -10.01 22.31 18.85
N PHE A 201 -8.83 21.66 18.96
CA PHE A 201 -8.56 20.69 20.03
C PHE A 201 -8.83 21.32 21.41
N GLN A 202 -9.56 20.61 22.23
CA GLN A 202 -9.91 21.05 23.59
C GLN A 202 -9.23 20.14 24.62
N PRO A 203 -8.06 20.52 25.13
CA PRO A 203 -7.36 19.73 26.16
C PRO A 203 -8.17 19.67 27.45
N SER A 204 -8.03 18.58 28.20
CA SER A 204 -8.43 18.55 29.60
C SER A 204 -7.38 19.28 30.45
N SER A 205 -7.70 19.55 31.72
CA SER A 205 -6.73 20.13 32.64
C SER A 205 -5.45 19.28 32.76
N ASN A 206 -5.57 17.96 32.72
CA ASN A 206 -4.43 17.04 32.75
C ASN A 206 -3.58 17.14 31.49
N VAL A 207 -4.22 17.11 30.32
CA VAL A 207 -3.52 17.20 29.01
C VAL A 207 -2.90 18.59 28.87
N GLN A 208 -3.61 19.65 29.27
CA GLN A 208 -3.06 21.00 29.26
C GLN A 208 -1.80 21.12 30.13
N SER A 209 -1.82 20.55 31.33
CA SER A 209 -0.65 20.50 32.20
C SER A 209 0.54 19.76 31.56
N ILE A 210 0.27 18.71 30.77
CA ILE A 210 1.33 18.01 30.00
C ILE A 210 1.86 18.89 28.86
N ILE A 211 0.98 19.60 28.16
CA ILE A 211 1.37 20.52 27.06
C ILE A 211 2.28 21.64 27.65
N ASP A 212 1.90 22.21 28.79
CA ASP A 212 2.59 23.35 29.38
C ASP A 212 3.94 22.97 30.04
N HIS A 213 4.00 21.84 30.75
CA HIS A 213 5.16 21.47 31.55
C HIS A 213 6.05 20.37 30.91
N LYS A 214 5.49 19.52 30.07
CA LYS A 214 6.18 18.37 29.43
C LYS A 214 5.79 18.21 27.97
N PRO A 215 6.04 19.19 27.09
CA PRO A 215 5.52 19.26 25.71
C PRO A 215 6.01 18.12 24.80
N ASP A 216 7.15 17.51 25.11
CA ASP A 216 7.70 16.38 24.34
C ASP A 216 7.20 15.00 24.81
N THR A 217 6.37 14.95 25.86
CA THR A 217 5.76 13.69 26.31
C THR A 217 4.79 13.18 25.26
N GLU A 218 4.87 11.89 24.96
CA GLU A 218 3.94 11.22 24.07
C GLU A 218 2.62 10.92 24.77
N VAL A 219 1.54 11.37 24.17
CA VAL A 219 0.16 11.13 24.58
C VAL A 219 -0.49 10.16 23.62
N GLU A 220 -1.10 9.09 24.13
CA GLU A 220 -1.83 8.13 23.31
C GLU A 220 -3.23 8.67 23.02
N VAL A 221 -3.54 8.76 21.72
CA VAL A 221 -4.80 9.27 21.20
C VAL A 221 -5.50 8.25 20.33
N SER A 222 -6.82 8.30 20.34
CA SER A 222 -7.69 7.58 19.40
C SER A 222 -8.40 8.58 18.51
N GLU A 223 -8.24 8.43 17.22
CA GLU A 223 -8.92 9.20 16.18
C GLU A 223 -9.91 8.30 15.44
N GLY A 224 -11.13 8.76 15.25
CA GLY A 224 -12.16 8.05 14.50
C GLY A 224 -12.77 8.93 13.43
N VAL A 225 -13.08 8.37 12.28
CA VAL A 225 -13.95 8.97 11.27
C VAL A 225 -15.11 8.03 10.99
N ILE A 226 -16.32 8.50 11.22
CA ILE A 226 -17.54 7.72 11.23
C ILE A 226 -18.47 8.27 10.15
N TYR A 227 -18.99 7.39 9.31
CA TYR A 227 -20.06 7.73 8.38
C TYR A 227 -21.42 7.72 9.09
N ASP A 228 -22.18 8.78 8.88
CA ASP A 228 -23.57 8.89 9.32
C ASP A 228 -24.50 8.65 8.14
N PRO A 229 -25.23 7.52 8.11
CA PRO A 229 -26.16 7.22 7.03
C PRO A 229 -27.40 8.13 7.01
N LYS A 230 -27.75 8.79 8.13
CA LYS A 230 -28.91 9.69 8.19
C LYS A 230 -28.62 11.01 7.49
N ASP A 231 -27.49 11.62 7.81
CA ASP A 231 -27.09 12.90 7.27
C ASP A 231 -26.25 12.74 5.99
N LYS A 232 -25.82 11.52 5.65
CA LYS A 232 -24.90 11.17 4.55
C LYS A 232 -23.58 11.94 4.67
N LYS A 233 -23.06 12.06 5.89
CA LYS A 233 -21.86 12.83 6.22
C LYS A 233 -20.86 12.00 6.99
N TYR A 234 -19.61 12.46 6.97
CA TYR A 234 -18.52 11.92 7.76
C TYR A 234 -18.21 12.86 8.93
N TYR A 235 -18.13 12.27 10.12
CA TYR A 235 -17.77 13.00 11.33
C TYR A 235 -16.44 12.47 11.89
N GLY A 236 -15.50 13.39 12.12
CA GLY A 236 -14.25 13.11 12.81
C GLY A 236 -14.42 13.29 14.30
N CYS A 237 -13.84 12.41 15.08
CA CYS A 237 -13.76 12.51 16.54
C CYS A 237 -12.39 12.07 17.04
N LEU A 238 -11.93 12.73 18.10
CA LEU A 238 -10.68 12.41 18.78
C LEU A 238 -10.88 12.42 20.27
N TRP A 239 -10.24 11.48 20.95
CA TRP A 239 -10.12 11.49 22.41
C TRP A 239 -8.75 11.01 22.84
N VAL A 240 -8.32 11.48 24.00
CA VAL A 240 -7.15 10.94 24.67
C VAL A 240 -7.55 9.65 25.38
N LYS A 241 -6.75 8.60 25.29
CA LYS A 241 -7.09 7.24 25.77
C LYS A 241 -7.61 7.21 27.20
N GLN A 242 -7.03 8.03 28.08
CA GLN A 242 -7.38 8.08 29.51
C GLN A 242 -8.59 8.97 29.83
N GLU A 243 -9.15 9.68 28.83
CA GLU A 243 -10.23 10.64 29.04
C GLU A 243 -11.57 10.09 28.55
N GLU A 244 -12.64 10.49 29.23
CA GLU A 244 -14.02 10.12 28.90
C GLU A 244 -14.77 11.27 28.21
N ARG A 245 -14.04 12.03 27.38
CA ARG A 245 -14.61 13.12 26.61
C ARG A 245 -13.96 13.23 25.24
N PHE A 246 -14.69 13.77 24.29
CA PHE A 246 -14.11 14.14 22.99
C PHE A 246 -13.24 15.39 23.17
N SER A 247 -11.99 15.29 22.74
CA SER A 247 -11.06 16.42 22.73
C SER A 247 -11.16 17.20 21.40
N TRP A 248 -11.71 16.58 20.37
CA TRP A 248 -11.95 17.22 19.08
C TRP A 248 -13.09 16.52 18.33
N VAL A 249 -13.91 17.30 17.60
CA VAL A 249 -14.98 16.83 16.70
C VAL A 249 -15.06 17.76 15.49
N GLU A 250 -15.14 17.18 14.30
CA GLU A 250 -15.27 17.91 13.03
C GLU A 250 -16.31 17.28 12.09
N ASP A 251 -17.03 18.09 11.32
CA ASP A 251 -17.92 17.68 10.25
C ASP A 251 -17.15 17.81 8.90
N PHE A 252 -16.87 16.68 8.26
CA PHE A 252 -16.19 16.65 6.98
C PHE A 252 -17.13 16.73 5.77
N GLY A 253 -18.44 16.79 6.01
CA GLY A 253 -19.45 16.79 4.95
C GLY A 253 -19.56 15.41 4.29
N ASN A 254 -19.79 15.41 2.98
CA ASN A 254 -20.03 14.19 2.19
C ASN A 254 -18.75 13.46 1.73
N SER A 255 -17.57 13.95 2.13
CA SER A 255 -16.28 13.36 1.72
C SER A 255 -15.43 12.96 2.92
N SER A 256 -15.06 11.68 3.02
CA SER A 256 -14.16 11.19 4.06
C SER A 256 -12.75 11.77 3.91
N PRO A 257 -12.10 12.22 5.00
CA PRO A 257 -10.68 12.55 4.97
C PRO A 257 -9.79 11.30 4.90
N TRP A 258 -10.35 10.12 5.14
CA TRP A 258 -9.65 8.84 5.08
C TRP A 258 -10.11 8.06 3.87
N VAL A 259 -9.15 7.64 3.07
CA VAL A 259 -9.35 6.82 1.87
C VAL A 259 -8.60 5.53 2.04
N THR A 260 -9.33 4.42 2.05
CA THR A 260 -8.73 3.08 2.20
C THR A 260 -9.04 2.24 0.99
N GLY A 261 -7.98 1.75 0.35
CA GLY A 261 -8.07 0.85 -0.79
C GLY A 261 -7.67 -0.57 -0.41
N ARG A 262 -8.33 -1.53 -1.04
CA ARG A 262 -8.06 -2.97 -0.92
C ARG A 262 -7.67 -3.53 -2.27
N TYR A 263 -6.57 -4.29 -2.33
CA TYR A 263 -6.13 -4.89 -3.58
C TYR A 263 -7.14 -5.95 -4.06
N THR A 264 -7.35 -7.00 -3.27
CA THR A 264 -8.40 -7.99 -3.50
C THR A 264 -9.17 -8.18 -2.20
N LYS A 265 -10.51 -8.17 -2.27
CA LYS A 265 -11.38 -8.43 -1.12
C LYS A 265 -11.84 -9.87 -1.13
N VAL A 266 -11.72 -10.55 -0.01
CA VAL A 266 -12.34 -11.83 0.25
C VAL A 266 -13.68 -11.59 0.97
N SER A 267 -14.72 -12.33 0.60
CA SER A 267 -16.02 -12.19 1.23
C SER A 267 -15.95 -12.54 2.71
N GLY A 268 -16.47 -11.67 3.57
CA GLY A 268 -16.40 -11.79 5.02
C GLY A 268 -15.13 -11.22 5.68
N GLU A 269 -14.15 -10.78 4.91
CA GLU A 269 -12.96 -10.09 5.42
C GLU A 269 -13.07 -8.58 5.17
N VAL A 270 -12.67 -7.77 6.15
CA VAL A 270 -12.68 -6.30 6.01
C VAL A 270 -11.43 -5.84 5.27
N ARG A 271 -10.27 -6.42 5.58
CA ARG A 271 -9.01 -6.11 4.90
C ARG A 271 -8.90 -6.79 3.55
N GLY A 272 -8.12 -6.19 2.66
CA GLY A 272 -7.74 -6.77 1.39
C GLY A 272 -6.53 -7.71 1.51
N ARG A 273 -6.38 -8.59 0.52
CA ARG A 273 -5.23 -9.45 0.33
C ARG A 273 -4.50 -9.05 -0.94
N GLY A 274 -3.19 -8.90 -0.86
CA GLY A 274 -2.33 -8.50 -1.97
C GLY A 274 -1.45 -9.63 -2.49
N PRO A 275 -0.74 -9.41 -3.60
CA PRO A 275 0.17 -10.39 -4.16
C PRO A 275 1.32 -10.74 -3.21
N ALA A 276 1.76 -9.83 -2.34
CA ALA A 276 2.79 -10.12 -1.34
C ALA A 276 2.35 -11.21 -0.34
N MET A 277 1.08 -11.22 0.08
CA MET A 277 0.56 -12.29 0.93
C MET A 277 0.52 -13.64 0.20
N GLN A 278 0.21 -13.64 -1.09
CA GLN A 278 0.10 -14.86 -1.88
C GLN A 278 1.47 -15.49 -2.14
N THR A 279 2.50 -14.68 -2.32
CA THR A 279 3.87 -15.13 -2.60
C THR A 279 4.74 -15.29 -1.36
N LEU A 280 4.21 -15.03 -0.17
CA LEU A 280 4.96 -15.19 1.08
C LEU A 280 5.57 -16.60 1.26
N PRO A 281 4.88 -17.72 0.95
CA PRO A 281 5.47 -19.05 1.01
C PRO A 281 6.72 -19.20 0.15
N ASP A 282 6.69 -18.67 -1.09
CA ASP A 282 7.83 -18.73 -2.02
C ASP A 282 9.01 -17.92 -1.48
N VAL A 283 8.74 -16.74 -0.93
CA VAL A 283 9.77 -15.87 -0.34
C VAL A 283 10.43 -16.54 0.89
N ARG A 284 9.64 -17.18 1.74
CA ARG A 284 10.17 -17.93 2.90
C ARG A 284 11.02 -19.10 2.44
N SER A 285 10.58 -19.85 1.44
CA SER A 285 11.32 -20.97 0.86
C SER A 285 12.63 -20.50 0.23
N LEU A 286 12.60 -19.43 -0.56
CA LEU A 286 13.77 -18.79 -1.16
C LEU A 286 14.77 -18.33 -0.10
N ASN A 287 14.30 -17.62 0.92
CA ASN A 287 15.14 -17.12 2.00
C ASN A 287 15.84 -18.27 2.75
N LYS A 288 15.12 -19.37 3.02
CA LYS A 288 15.66 -20.55 3.69
C LYS A 288 16.65 -21.32 2.81
N ALA A 289 16.34 -21.47 1.52
CA ALA A 289 17.26 -22.08 0.55
C ALA A 289 18.57 -21.30 0.45
N LYS A 290 18.49 -19.97 0.42
CA LYS A 290 19.66 -19.09 0.38
C LYS A 290 20.50 -19.18 1.65
N GLU A 291 19.86 -19.23 2.81
CA GLU A 291 20.52 -19.46 4.11
C GLU A 291 21.32 -20.76 4.09
N PHE A 292 20.71 -21.88 3.64
CA PHE A 292 21.41 -23.18 3.56
C PHE A 292 22.57 -23.18 2.57
N VAL A 293 22.40 -22.51 1.41
CA VAL A 293 23.50 -22.37 0.43
C VAL A 293 24.67 -21.60 1.04
N LEU A 294 24.40 -20.51 1.78
CA LEU A 294 25.45 -19.75 2.46
C LEU A 294 26.12 -20.54 3.59
N GLN A 295 25.34 -21.27 4.39
CA GLN A 295 25.87 -22.14 5.44
C GLN A 295 26.77 -23.24 4.84
N LYS A 296 26.31 -23.89 3.75
CA LYS A 296 27.12 -24.87 3.05
C LYS A 296 28.40 -24.27 2.49
N ALA A 297 28.31 -23.13 1.83
CA ALA A 297 29.49 -22.43 1.31
C ALA A 297 30.50 -22.11 2.43
N ALA A 298 30.02 -21.69 3.61
CA ALA A 298 30.86 -21.46 4.76
C ALA A 298 31.55 -22.74 5.25
N ILE A 299 30.83 -23.86 5.29
CA ILE A 299 31.37 -25.17 5.65
C ILE A 299 32.41 -25.65 4.61
N ASP A 300 32.10 -25.50 3.31
CA ASP A 300 33.00 -25.89 2.22
C ASP A 300 34.29 -25.05 2.22
N LEU A 301 34.20 -23.77 2.57
CA LEU A 301 35.36 -22.86 2.69
C LEU A 301 36.20 -23.18 3.94
N ALA A 302 35.56 -23.37 5.08
CA ALA A 302 36.24 -23.73 6.33
C ALA A 302 36.85 -25.14 6.29
N GLY A 303 36.19 -26.04 5.54
CA GLY A 303 36.48 -27.46 5.51
C GLY A 303 35.99 -28.19 6.76
N MET A 304 35.36 -29.33 6.57
CA MET A 304 35.14 -30.29 7.65
C MET A 304 36.19 -31.39 7.54
N TYR A 305 36.76 -31.76 8.66
CA TYR A 305 37.81 -32.77 8.72
C TYR A 305 37.39 -33.85 9.70
N THR A 306 37.64 -35.08 9.32
CA THR A 306 37.59 -36.23 10.23
C THR A 306 39.00 -36.50 10.69
N ALA A 307 39.19 -36.74 11.98
CA ALA A 307 40.45 -37.15 12.56
C ALA A 307 40.27 -38.49 13.24
N THR A 308 41.23 -39.40 13.00
CA THR A 308 41.28 -40.68 13.68
C THR A 308 41.93 -40.47 15.04
N ASP A 309 41.37 -41.04 16.10
CA ASP A 309 41.98 -41.03 17.42
C ASP A 309 43.07 -42.14 17.44
N ASP A 310 44.28 -41.71 17.06
CA ASP A 310 45.47 -42.61 16.99
C ASP A 310 46.43 -42.41 18.16
N GLY A 311 46.02 -41.64 19.18
CA GLY A 311 46.82 -41.32 20.35
C GLY A 311 47.96 -40.32 20.11
N VAL A 312 48.18 -39.89 18.85
CA VAL A 312 49.14 -38.85 18.47
C VAL A 312 48.47 -37.50 18.24
N THR A 313 47.31 -37.56 17.58
CA THR A 313 46.51 -36.36 17.28
C THR A 313 45.37 -36.25 18.28
N ASN A 314 45.29 -35.13 19.00
CA ASN A 314 44.14 -34.87 19.86
C ASN A 314 43.11 -33.98 19.11
N PRO A 315 42.00 -34.57 18.65
CA PRO A 315 41.00 -33.83 17.85
C PRO A 315 40.38 -32.65 18.58
N TYR A 316 40.34 -32.65 19.91
CA TYR A 316 39.71 -31.65 20.74
C TYR A 316 40.52 -30.32 20.86
N ASN A 317 41.85 -30.42 20.67
CA ASN A 317 42.77 -29.28 20.78
C ASN A 317 43.36 -28.83 19.44
N MET A 318 42.90 -29.41 18.32
CA MET A 318 43.45 -29.14 17.01
C MET A 318 42.91 -27.82 16.45
N VAL A 319 43.82 -26.94 16.06
CA VAL A 319 43.49 -25.70 15.33
C VAL A 319 43.90 -25.88 13.88
N ILE A 320 42.95 -25.74 12.96
CA ILE A 320 43.23 -25.77 11.51
C ILE A 320 43.28 -24.35 11.02
N ALA A 321 44.45 -23.86 10.67
CA ALA A 321 44.66 -22.53 10.11
C ALA A 321 45.74 -22.53 9.02
N PRO A 322 45.76 -21.57 8.10
CA PRO A 322 46.76 -21.48 7.04
C PRO A 322 48.19 -21.42 7.64
N GLY A 323 49.10 -22.29 7.15
CA GLY A 323 50.49 -22.32 7.55
C GLY A 323 50.81 -23.10 8.83
N ILE A 324 49.81 -23.72 9.45
CA ILE A 324 50.05 -24.59 10.63
C ILE A 324 50.53 -25.96 10.16
N VAL A 325 51.57 -26.49 10.82
CA VAL A 325 52.02 -27.88 10.69
C VAL A 325 51.39 -28.70 11.80
N ILE A 326 50.57 -29.66 11.40
CA ILE A 326 49.87 -30.56 12.33
C ILE A 326 50.60 -31.90 12.38
N PRO A 327 51.09 -32.38 13.55
CA PRO A 327 51.65 -33.71 13.68
C PRO A 327 50.52 -34.78 13.52
N VAL A 328 50.73 -35.74 12.64
CA VAL A 328 49.77 -36.82 12.35
C VAL A 328 50.44 -38.20 12.52
N GLY A 329 49.67 -39.19 12.99
CA GLY A 329 50.18 -40.56 13.15
C GLY A 329 50.37 -41.30 11.82
N SER A 330 49.53 -40.97 10.80
CA SER A 330 49.67 -41.52 9.44
C SER A 330 49.41 -40.47 8.39
N ASN A 331 50.32 -40.40 7.39
CA ASN A 331 50.17 -39.51 6.20
C ASN A 331 49.97 -40.37 4.93
N ASN A 332 49.54 -41.62 5.07
CA ASN A 332 49.29 -42.53 3.96
C ASN A 332 48.00 -42.12 3.20
N THR A 333 48.09 -42.08 1.87
CA THR A 333 46.97 -41.72 0.99
C THR A 333 45.73 -42.59 1.17
N ASN A 334 45.90 -43.87 1.55
CA ASN A 334 44.81 -44.82 1.74
C ASN A 334 44.19 -44.79 3.16
N ASN A 335 44.90 -44.27 4.16
CA ASN A 335 44.44 -44.19 5.55
C ASN A 335 45.09 -43.01 6.27
N PRO A 336 44.74 -41.77 5.89
CA PRO A 336 45.29 -40.59 6.55
C PRO A 336 44.64 -40.40 7.93
N SER A 337 45.43 -39.96 8.91
CA SER A 337 44.91 -39.62 10.26
C SER A 337 43.93 -38.43 10.24
N ILE A 338 44.03 -37.55 9.25
CA ILE A 338 43.13 -36.43 9.03
C ILE A 338 42.65 -36.48 7.58
N GLN A 339 41.36 -36.54 7.39
CA GLN A 339 40.77 -36.55 6.05
C GLN A 339 39.72 -35.45 5.94
N ARG A 340 39.73 -34.71 4.82
CA ARG A 340 38.65 -33.78 4.50
C ARG A 340 37.37 -34.56 4.19
N LEU A 341 36.29 -34.20 4.86
CA LEU A 341 34.98 -34.77 4.59
C LEU A 341 34.35 -34.01 3.41
N ASP A 342 34.28 -34.67 2.26
CA ASP A 342 33.57 -34.07 1.10
C ASP A 342 32.08 -34.25 1.26
N THR A 343 31.37 -33.13 1.33
CA THR A 343 29.90 -33.11 1.34
C THR A 343 29.39 -33.21 -0.10
N ALA A 344 29.03 -34.43 -0.53
CA ALA A 344 28.64 -34.74 -1.92
C ALA A 344 27.24 -34.25 -2.32
N SER A 345 26.82 -33.04 -1.99
CA SER A 345 25.54 -32.49 -2.46
C SER A 345 25.75 -31.46 -3.57
N SER A 346 25.03 -31.64 -4.70
CA SER A 346 25.13 -30.74 -5.82
C SER A 346 24.42 -29.37 -5.54
N LEU A 347 25.19 -28.30 -5.47
CA LEU A 347 24.68 -26.93 -5.39
C LEU A 347 23.87 -26.50 -6.64
N SER A 348 24.03 -27.20 -7.77
CA SER A 348 23.39 -26.84 -9.04
C SER A 348 21.86 -26.95 -9.00
N LEU A 349 21.31 -27.97 -8.34
CA LEU A 349 19.87 -28.12 -8.17
C LEU A 349 19.30 -27.00 -7.29
N ALA A 350 19.97 -26.71 -6.17
CA ALA A 350 19.55 -25.60 -5.29
C ALA A 350 19.62 -24.24 -5.99
N GLN A 351 20.61 -24.01 -6.85
CA GLN A 351 20.70 -22.78 -7.64
C GLN A 351 19.57 -22.68 -8.67
N PHE A 352 19.17 -23.77 -9.31
CA PHE A 352 18.04 -23.79 -10.22
C PHE A 352 16.73 -23.42 -9.52
N GLU A 353 16.44 -24.07 -8.40
CA GLU A 353 15.26 -23.75 -7.57
C GLU A 353 15.23 -22.31 -7.08
N ILE A 354 16.37 -21.77 -6.67
CA ILE A 354 16.50 -20.36 -6.24
C ILE A 354 16.12 -19.42 -7.38
N VAL A 355 16.62 -19.65 -8.60
CA VAL A 355 16.32 -18.80 -9.76
C VAL A 355 14.83 -18.89 -10.14
N GLU A 356 14.24 -20.07 -10.06
CA GLU A 356 12.81 -20.27 -10.32
C GLU A 356 11.94 -19.52 -9.32
N LEU A 357 12.23 -19.63 -8.02
CA LEU A 357 11.53 -18.90 -6.96
C LEU A 357 11.70 -17.38 -7.11
N GLN A 358 12.91 -16.89 -7.43
CA GLN A 358 13.14 -15.47 -7.68
C GLN A 358 12.31 -14.95 -8.86
N ASN A 359 12.20 -15.72 -9.93
CA ASN A 359 11.39 -15.37 -11.08
C ASN A 359 9.89 -15.37 -10.75
N SER A 360 9.41 -16.38 -10.02
CA SER A 360 8.02 -16.45 -9.54
C SER A 360 7.65 -15.21 -8.73
N ILE A 361 8.49 -14.80 -7.78
CA ILE A 361 8.27 -13.61 -6.95
C ILE A 361 8.25 -12.33 -7.80
N LYS A 362 9.17 -12.19 -8.76
CA LYS A 362 9.20 -11.03 -9.65
C LYS A 362 7.94 -10.95 -10.50
N ILE A 363 7.50 -12.05 -11.08
CA ILE A 363 6.28 -12.14 -11.89
C ILE A 363 5.05 -11.73 -11.08
N ALA A 364 4.93 -12.25 -9.85
CA ALA A 364 3.80 -11.93 -8.97
C ALA A 364 3.74 -10.44 -8.59
N MET A 365 4.89 -9.76 -8.54
CA MET A 365 5.00 -8.31 -8.29
C MET A 365 5.02 -7.48 -9.59
N PHE A 366 4.50 -8.01 -10.70
CA PHE A 366 4.47 -7.34 -12.02
C PHE A 366 5.86 -7.00 -12.59
N ASN A 367 6.88 -7.68 -12.14
CA ASN A 367 8.26 -7.37 -12.47
C ASN A 367 8.84 -8.34 -13.50
N ASP A 368 8.13 -8.52 -14.61
CA ASP A 368 8.53 -9.36 -15.75
C ASP A 368 9.56 -8.66 -16.64
N LEU A 369 10.45 -7.87 -16.08
CA LEU A 369 11.43 -7.14 -16.86
C LEU A 369 12.30 -8.14 -17.62
N ARG A 370 12.11 -8.20 -18.94
CA ARG A 370 13.15 -8.66 -19.86
C ARG A 370 14.39 -7.81 -19.63
N ASP A 371 15.53 -8.43 -19.82
CA ASP A 371 16.86 -7.82 -19.65
C ASP A 371 16.88 -6.38 -20.25
N PRO A 372 17.25 -5.35 -19.47
CA PRO A 372 17.40 -3.99 -19.97
C PRO A 372 18.46 -3.87 -21.11
N ALA A 373 19.32 -4.86 -21.27
CA ALA A 373 20.28 -4.98 -22.40
C ALA A 373 19.64 -5.46 -23.71
N GLY A 374 18.33 -5.71 -23.74
CA GLY A 374 17.61 -6.13 -24.95
C GLY A 374 17.47 -5.01 -26.00
N PRO A 375 17.04 -5.36 -27.23
CA PRO A 375 16.87 -4.38 -28.29
C PRO A 375 15.87 -3.28 -27.92
N VAL A 376 16.04 -2.10 -28.52
CA VAL A 376 15.18 -0.93 -28.32
C VAL A 376 13.71 -1.32 -28.53
N ARG A 377 12.87 -1.07 -27.55
CA ARG A 377 11.43 -1.42 -27.57
C ARG A 377 10.68 -0.59 -28.59
N THR A 378 9.81 -1.24 -29.34
CA THR A 378 8.87 -0.55 -30.21
C THR A 378 7.67 -0.03 -29.41
N ALA A 379 7.02 1.02 -29.91
CA ALA A 379 5.79 1.54 -29.30
C ALA A 379 4.70 0.45 -29.17
N THR A 380 4.68 -0.51 -30.09
CA THR A 380 3.76 -1.65 -30.08
C THR A 380 4.05 -2.62 -28.93
N GLU A 381 5.32 -2.91 -28.63
CA GLU A 381 5.70 -3.78 -27.51
C GLU A 381 5.33 -3.15 -26.17
N ILE A 382 5.54 -1.84 -26.01
CA ILE A 382 5.13 -1.10 -24.80
C ILE A 382 3.60 -1.17 -24.60
N ALA A 383 2.84 -1.03 -25.70
CA ALA A 383 1.39 -1.15 -25.67
C ALA A 383 0.92 -2.57 -25.29
N ILE A 384 1.60 -3.60 -25.75
CA ILE A 384 1.30 -5.01 -25.41
C ILE A 384 1.60 -5.25 -23.91
N GLU A 385 2.76 -4.80 -23.42
CA GLU A 385 3.11 -4.93 -21.99
C GLU A 385 2.08 -4.21 -21.08
N SER A 386 1.66 -3.01 -21.47
CA SER A 386 0.62 -2.28 -20.74
C SER A 386 -0.72 -3.02 -20.73
N ARG A 387 -1.08 -3.69 -21.83
CA ARG A 387 -2.29 -4.53 -21.89
C ARG A 387 -2.19 -5.78 -21.05
N GLU A 388 -1.05 -6.46 -21.04
CA GLU A 388 -0.84 -7.63 -20.17
C GLU A 388 -0.90 -7.25 -18.71
N LEU A 389 -0.30 -6.13 -18.33
CA LEU A 389 -0.40 -5.57 -16.98
C LEU A 389 -1.86 -5.24 -16.64
N ALA A 390 -2.60 -4.62 -17.56
CA ALA A 390 -4.02 -4.32 -17.41
C ALA A 390 -4.85 -5.59 -17.13
N LYS A 391 -4.59 -6.69 -17.83
CA LYS A 391 -5.25 -7.97 -17.63
C LYS A 391 -4.95 -8.57 -16.25
N ARG A 392 -3.72 -8.49 -15.79
CA ARG A 392 -3.30 -9.00 -14.47
C ARG A 392 -3.89 -8.19 -13.31
N ILE A 393 -3.93 -6.86 -13.43
CA ILE A 393 -4.47 -5.96 -12.42
C ILE A 393 -6.00 -5.82 -12.53
N GLY A 394 -6.61 -6.24 -13.64
CA GLY A 394 -7.95 -5.87 -14.09
C GLY A 394 -9.04 -5.82 -13.00
N SER A 395 -9.23 -6.88 -12.22
CA SER A 395 -10.22 -6.88 -11.14
C SER A 395 -9.85 -5.97 -9.97
N ALA A 396 -8.56 -5.83 -9.65
CA ALA A 396 -8.08 -4.95 -8.63
C ALA A 396 -8.21 -3.48 -9.06
N PHE A 397 -8.00 -3.16 -10.35
CA PHE A 397 -8.09 -1.80 -10.85
C PHE A 397 -9.48 -1.17 -10.68
N GLY A 398 -10.54 -1.88 -11.06
CA GLY A 398 -11.91 -1.39 -10.86
C GLY A 398 -12.22 -1.09 -9.39
N ARG A 399 -11.69 -1.92 -8.47
CA ARG A 399 -11.81 -1.66 -7.03
C ARG A 399 -10.99 -0.44 -6.61
N LEU A 400 -9.77 -0.28 -7.10
CA LEU A 400 -8.94 0.88 -6.79
C LEU A 400 -9.52 2.19 -7.32
N GLN A 401 -10.20 2.16 -8.47
CA GLN A 401 -10.96 3.31 -8.94
C GLN A 401 -12.05 3.72 -7.95
N THR A 402 -12.84 2.76 -7.47
CA THR A 402 -13.99 3.04 -6.60
C THR A 402 -13.59 3.29 -5.14
N GLU A 403 -12.60 2.58 -4.60
CA GLU A 403 -12.20 2.70 -3.20
C GLU A 403 -11.10 3.76 -2.95
N VAL A 404 -10.29 4.10 -3.97
CA VAL A 404 -9.17 5.05 -3.81
C VAL A 404 -9.34 6.29 -4.66
N LEU A 405 -9.37 6.15 -5.99
CA LEU A 405 -9.24 7.31 -6.88
C LEU A 405 -10.45 8.24 -6.81
N ILE A 406 -11.68 7.70 -6.84
CA ILE A 406 -12.90 8.50 -6.71
C ILE A 406 -12.99 9.19 -5.33
N PRO A 407 -12.77 8.51 -4.19
CA PRO A 407 -12.77 9.16 -2.88
C PRO A 407 -11.68 10.22 -2.72
N VAL A 408 -10.48 10.01 -3.28
CA VAL A 408 -9.41 11.04 -3.32
C VAL A 408 -9.91 12.28 -4.06
N LEU A 409 -10.45 12.13 -5.27
CA LEU A 409 -10.98 13.26 -6.03
C LEU A 409 -12.12 13.97 -5.30
N LYS A 410 -13.09 13.21 -4.76
CA LYS A 410 -14.20 13.78 -3.96
C LYS A 410 -13.69 14.61 -2.79
N ARG A 411 -12.69 14.11 -2.05
CA ARG A 411 -12.13 14.84 -0.92
C ARG A 411 -11.37 16.09 -1.36
N VAL A 412 -10.54 15.99 -2.38
CA VAL A 412 -9.80 17.14 -2.93
C VAL A 412 -10.77 18.22 -3.43
N VAL A 413 -11.75 17.85 -4.24
CA VAL A 413 -12.79 18.76 -4.75
C VAL A 413 -13.54 19.41 -3.58
N SER A 414 -13.94 18.66 -2.56
CA SER A 414 -14.62 19.21 -1.38
C SER A 414 -13.79 20.27 -0.64
N ILE A 415 -12.46 20.07 -0.53
CA ILE A 415 -11.55 21.05 0.07
C ILE A 415 -11.45 22.30 -0.81
N LEU A 416 -11.28 22.14 -2.12
CA LEU A 416 -11.13 23.26 -3.05
C LEU A 416 -12.42 24.10 -3.17
N ILE A 417 -13.60 23.47 -3.14
CA ILE A 417 -14.90 24.18 -3.09
C ILE A 417 -15.01 24.98 -1.80
N ARG A 418 -14.68 24.40 -0.65
CA ARG A 418 -14.74 25.06 0.64
C ARG A 418 -13.85 26.30 0.72
N ARG A 419 -12.73 26.29 -0.02
CA ARG A 419 -11.83 27.43 -0.18
C ARG A 419 -12.24 28.42 -1.28
N GLY A 420 -13.29 28.14 -2.04
CA GLY A 420 -13.72 28.98 -3.15
C GLY A 420 -12.78 28.99 -4.36
N LEU A 421 -11.91 27.97 -4.48
CA LEU A 421 -10.95 27.86 -5.58
C LEU A 421 -11.56 27.25 -6.85
N ILE A 422 -12.63 26.49 -6.69
CA ILE A 422 -13.44 25.93 -7.78
C ILE A 422 -14.92 26.16 -7.52
N THR A 423 -15.72 26.16 -8.57
CA THR A 423 -17.18 26.23 -8.44
C THR A 423 -17.73 24.91 -7.87
N PRO A 424 -18.83 24.95 -7.12
CA PRO A 424 -19.45 23.75 -6.60
C PRO A 424 -19.79 22.75 -7.71
N ILE A 425 -19.24 21.53 -7.59
CA ILE A 425 -19.55 20.38 -8.45
C ILE A 425 -19.72 19.16 -7.57
N GLU A 426 -20.65 18.28 -7.90
CA GLU A 426 -20.83 17.01 -7.21
C GLU A 426 -20.35 15.86 -8.09
N LEU A 427 -19.30 15.15 -7.62
CA LEU A 427 -18.77 13.96 -8.27
C LEU A 427 -19.57 12.71 -7.81
N ASP A 428 -20.86 12.72 -7.95
CA ASP A 428 -21.77 11.67 -7.49
C ASP A 428 -22.23 10.71 -8.61
N GLY A 429 -21.87 11.01 -9.85
CA GLY A 429 -22.29 10.29 -11.04
C GLY A 429 -23.66 10.72 -11.58
N ARG A 430 -24.37 11.62 -10.88
CA ARG A 430 -25.61 12.22 -11.38
C ARG A 430 -25.33 13.49 -12.18
N ASP A 431 -24.54 14.39 -11.59
CA ASP A 431 -24.19 15.65 -12.24
C ASP A 431 -22.90 15.51 -13.04
N VAL A 432 -21.86 14.96 -12.43
CA VAL A 432 -20.54 14.80 -13.05
C VAL A 432 -20.07 13.37 -12.96
N GLU A 433 -19.69 12.82 -14.10
CA GLU A 433 -19.06 11.52 -14.23
C GLU A 433 -17.54 11.68 -14.31
N VAL A 434 -16.82 10.88 -13.51
CA VAL A 434 -15.36 10.82 -13.55
C VAL A 434 -14.94 9.79 -14.58
N LYS A 435 -14.29 10.23 -15.66
CA LYS A 435 -13.68 9.35 -16.66
C LYS A 435 -12.17 9.25 -16.41
N PHE A 436 -11.68 8.01 -16.21
CA PHE A 436 -10.26 7.78 -16.03
C PHE A 436 -9.51 7.79 -17.36
N THR A 437 -8.34 8.44 -17.36
CA THR A 437 -7.46 8.60 -18.54
C THR A 437 -6.04 8.10 -18.26
N SER A 438 -5.86 7.35 -17.17
CA SER A 438 -4.57 6.72 -16.85
C SER A 438 -4.14 5.72 -17.93
N PRO A 439 -2.86 5.39 -18.04
CA PRO A 439 -2.38 4.40 -19.03
C PRO A 439 -3.13 3.08 -18.97
N LEU A 440 -3.45 2.60 -17.76
CA LEU A 440 -4.20 1.37 -17.55
C LEU A 440 -5.66 1.50 -18.06
N ALA A 441 -6.33 2.61 -17.77
CA ALA A 441 -7.70 2.87 -18.25
C ALA A 441 -7.74 2.91 -19.78
N ARG A 442 -6.78 3.62 -20.41
CA ARG A 442 -6.68 3.70 -21.87
C ARG A 442 -6.39 2.33 -22.50
N ALA A 443 -5.61 1.48 -21.84
CA ALA A 443 -5.34 0.13 -22.33
C ALA A 443 -6.60 -0.74 -22.32
N GLN A 444 -7.46 -0.61 -21.30
CA GLN A 444 -8.77 -1.27 -21.25
C GLN A 444 -9.73 -0.74 -22.32
N ASP A 445 -9.88 0.58 -22.43
CA ASP A 445 -10.73 1.20 -23.47
C ASP A 445 -10.32 0.77 -24.89
N SER A 446 -9.02 0.61 -25.17
CA SER A 446 -8.53 0.17 -26.48
C SER A 446 -8.84 -1.30 -26.78
N GLU A 447 -8.93 -2.16 -25.77
CA GLU A 447 -9.34 -3.56 -25.93
C GLU A 447 -10.83 -3.66 -26.28
N ASP A 448 -11.66 -2.85 -25.65
CA ASP A 448 -13.09 -2.78 -25.94
C ASP A 448 -13.35 -2.30 -27.37
N ILE A 449 -12.62 -1.28 -27.84
CA ILE A 449 -12.73 -0.78 -29.22
C ILE A 449 -12.33 -1.86 -30.24
N LEU A 450 -11.23 -2.59 -30.00
CA LEU A 450 -10.80 -3.68 -30.87
C LEU A 450 -11.80 -4.83 -30.90
N SER A 451 -12.39 -5.18 -29.77
CA SER A 451 -13.42 -6.22 -29.68
C SER A 451 -14.68 -5.83 -30.46
N VAL A 452 -15.10 -4.57 -30.39
CA VAL A 452 -16.21 -4.03 -31.16
C VAL A 452 -15.90 -4.02 -32.66
N GLN A 453 -14.70 -3.61 -33.08
CA GLN A 453 -14.28 -3.65 -34.47
C GLN A 453 -14.31 -5.10 -35.03
N GLN A 454 -13.76 -6.07 -34.30
CA GLN A 454 -13.82 -7.48 -34.67
C GLN A 454 -15.25 -8.02 -34.78
N ALA A 455 -16.12 -7.61 -33.84
CA ALA A 455 -17.53 -7.98 -33.91
C ALA A 455 -18.24 -7.38 -35.14
N VAL A 456 -17.96 -6.11 -35.45
CA VAL A 456 -18.50 -5.44 -36.66
C VAL A 456 -17.98 -6.08 -37.93
N GLU A 457 -16.67 -6.38 -38.02
CA GLU A 457 -16.10 -7.11 -39.16
C GLU A 457 -16.71 -8.50 -39.31
N PHE A 458 -16.91 -9.21 -38.21
CA PHE A 458 -17.57 -10.53 -38.22
C PHE A 458 -19.02 -10.42 -38.74
N VAL A 459 -19.80 -9.45 -38.28
CA VAL A 459 -21.18 -9.22 -38.76
C VAL A 459 -21.19 -8.85 -40.23
N LEU A 460 -20.30 -7.97 -40.66
CA LEU A 460 -20.18 -7.58 -42.09
C LEU A 460 -19.78 -8.75 -42.97
N SER A 461 -18.87 -9.62 -42.50
CA SER A 461 -18.44 -10.81 -43.24
C SER A 461 -19.50 -11.90 -43.33
N THR A 462 -20.46 -11.93 -42.39
CA THR A 462 -21.57 -12.90 -42.37
C THR A 462 -22.84 -12.39 -43.04
N ALA A 463 -22.95 -11.08 -43.30
CA ALA A 463 -24.11 -10.44 -43.93
C ALA A 463 -23.91 -10.24 -45.47
N GLY A 464 -22.76 -10.56 -46.06
CA GLY A 464 -22.47 -10.58 -47.47
C GLY A 464 -22.40 -12.02 -48.00
#